data_d108d556731b1981ee76d988bd71a131
#
_entry.id   d108d556731b1981ee76d988bd71a131
#
_cell.length_a   1.000
_cell.length_b   1.000
_cell.length_c   1.000
_cell.angle_alpha   90.00
_cell.angle_beta   90.00
_cell.angle_gamma   90.00
#
_symmetry.space_group_name_H-M   'P 1'
#
loop_
_entity.id
_entity.type
_entity.pdbx_description
1 polymer ?
#
loop_
_entity_poly.entity_id
_entity_poly.type
_entity_poly.pdbx_seq_one_letter_code
_entity_poly.pdbx_strand_id
1 'polypeptide(L)'
;MILKLEEFYSTFKSYLINVDGHFTSFDNPHIKRYEDYKKTLESEGYRNLKIETWNLKTIGTGHIVECVKAAVNTNGNNLVIHDNRRGENARQDKALYQDLSKEELKEFEKYLFDFYKSNISDEESFNNLLKYCGKIYPFMAYLFFLKSAKSYLPIAPETFDSLFKRLEIKFSTSRKCSWENYTQYISIVNEVKDFLSQKTEHENEDIALLDAHSFLWIIMKHIPVNFNPETQNYSIIFKKITPSHSGLKLPKYAANKNYTSNHDLLHKRKEISGKKSEEIVLTHEKEKYINHENFSLIKNVSANSSLGYDIQSIDENGN
;
A
#
# COMPACT_ATOMS: atom_id res chain seq x y z
N MET A 1 -13.95 16.08 -13.64
CA MET A 1 -13.37 14.85 -13.06
C MET A 1 -12.91 13.87 -14.16
N ILE A 2 -13.75 13.43 -15.12
CA ILE A 2 -13.40 12.39 -16.11
C ILE A 2 -12.12 12.71 -16.89
N LEU A 3 -11.97 13.92 -17.45
CA LEU A 3 -10.76 14.32 -18.19
C LEU A 3 -9.47 14.20 -17.34
N LYS A 4 -9.55 14.54 -16.05
CA LYS A 4 -8.41 14.39 -15.13
C LYS A 4 -8.14 12.93 -14.76
N LEU A 5 -9.17 12.10 -14.69
CA LEU A 5 -8.99 10.66 -14.49
C LEU A 5 -8.32 9.99 -15.71
N GLU A 6 -8.62 10.43 -16.93
CA GLU A 6 -7.92 9.95 -18.14
C GLU A 6 -6.42 10.31 -18.10
N GLU A 7 -6.10 11.54 -17.76
CA GLU A 7 -4.71 12.00 -17.60
C GLU A 7 -3.97 11.18 -16.54
N PHE A 8 -4.64 10.95 -15.38
CA PHE A 8 -4.07 10.17 -14.28
C PHE A 8 -3.91 8.71 -14.64
N TYR A 9 -4.88 8.13 -15.35
CA TYR A 9 -4.80 6.75 -15.82
C TYR A 9 -3.68 6.55 -16.83
N SER A 10 -3.53 7.46 -17.78
CA SER A 10 -2.42 7.44 -18.74
C SER A 10 -1.06 7.52 -18.03
N THR A 11 -0.94 8.42 -17.05
CA THR A 11 0.27 8.57 -16.23
C THR A 11 0.57 7.31 -15.41
N PHE A 12 -0.45 6.74 -14.77
CA PHE A 12 -0.36 5.51 -13.99
C PHE A 12 0.07 4.31 -14.83
N LYS A 13 -0.58 4.12 -15.99
CA LYS A 13 -0.24 3.07 -16.94
C LYS A 13 1.19 3.20 -17.43
N SER A 14 1.60 4.39 -17.87
CA SER A 14 2.96 4.67 -18.33
C SER A 14 4.00 4.45 -17.23
N TYR A 15 3.68 4.82 -16.00
CA TYR A 15 4.56 4.58 -14.86
C TYR A 15 4.74 3.09 -14.59
N LEU A 16 3.65 2.29 -14.57
CA LEU A 16 3.73 0.85 -14.33
C LEU A 16 4.45 0.12 -15.46
N ILE A 17 4.24 0.53 -16.72
CA ILE A 17 5.00 -0.01 -17.87
C ILE A 17 6.49 0.28 -17.69
N ASN A 18 6.83 1.47 -17.21
CA ASN A 18 8.24 1.84 -16.99
C ASN A 18 8.91 1.01 -15.88
N VAL A 19 8.19 0.72 -14.78
CA VAL A 19 8.78 0.01 -13.61
C VAL A 19 8.69 -1.51 -13.69
N ASP A 20 7.70 -2.05 -14.40
CA ASP A 20 7.43 -3.50 -14.49
C ASP A 20 7.41 -4.04 -15.94
N GLY A 21 7.61 -3.17 -16.93
CA GLY A 21 7.60 -3.53 -18.36
C GLY A 21 6.20 -3.73 -18.93
N HIS A 22 5.16 -3.85 -18.14
CA HIS A 22 3.78 -4.03 -18.60
C HIS A 22 2.76 -3.62 -17.54
N PHE A 23 1.54 -3.33 -17.97
CA PHE A 23 0.39 -3.16 -17.11
C PHE A 23 -0.85 -3.71 -17.82
N THR A 24 -1.38 -4.81 -17.30
CA THR A 24 -2.55 -5.51 -17.84
C THR A 24 -3.65 -5.73 -16.82
N SER A 25 -3.35 -5.59 -15.52
CA SER A 25 -4.31 -5.78 -14.44
C SER A 25 -3.83 -5.17 -13.12
N PHE A 26 -4.75 -5.02 -12.15
CA PHE A 26 -4.42 -4.65 -10.78
C PHE A 26 -3.70 -5.76 -10.01
N ASP A 27 -3.62 -6.97 -10.56
CA ASP A 27 -2.74 -8.05 -10.07
C ASP A 27 -1.25 -7.84 -10.43
N ASN A 28 -0.89 -6.61 -10.68
CA ASN A 28 0.45 -6.18 -11.04
C ASN A 28 1.42 -6.26 -9.85
N PRO A 29 2.69 -6.75 -10.04
CA PRO A 29 3.66 -6.89 -8.96
C PRO A 29 4.00 -5.60 -8.23
N HIS A 30 4.06 -4.46 -8.92
CA HIS A 30 4.34 -3.17 -8.31
C HIS A 30 3.17 -2.72 -7.41
N ILE A 31 1.93 -2.88 -7.89
CA ILE A 31 0.74 -2.59 -7.10
C ILE A 31 0.71 -3.47 -5.84
N LYS A 32 0.90 -4.78 -6.00
CA LYS A 32 0.97 -5.72 -4.88
C LYS A 32 2.01 -5.34 -3.84
N ARG A 33 3.20 -4.93 -4.28
CA ARG A 33 4.29 -4.53 -3.39
C ARG A 33 3.90 -3.44 -2.40
N TYR A 34 3.06 -2.50 -2.82
CA TYR A 34 2.68 -1.32 -2.04
C TYR A 34 1.29 -1.41 -1.43
N GLU A 35 0.41 -2.26 -1.95
CA GLU A 35 -1.01 -2.24 -1.60
C GLU A 35 -1.56 -3.54 -1.03
N ASP A 36 -0.95 -4.72 -1.31
CA ASP A 36 -1.45 -6.03 -0.85
C ASP A 36 -1.50 -6.18 0.67
N TYR A 37 -0.70 -5.39 1.39
CA TYR A 37 -0.78 -5.38 2.84
C TYR A 37 -2.19 -5.02 3.36
N LYS A 38 -2.98 -4.25 2.60
CA LYS A 38 -4.37 -3.91 2.97
C LYS A 38 -5.28 -5.12 2.95
N LYS A 39 -5.13 -6.02 1.98
CA LYS A 39 -5.86 -7.29 1.93
C LYS A 39 -5.49 -8.18 3.11
N THR A 40 -4.21 -8.21 3.48
CA THR A 40 -3.73 -8.92 4.67
C THR A 40 -4.30 -8.30 5.95
N LEU A 41 -4.28 -6.97 6.07
CA LEU A 41 -4.84 -6.28 7.23
C LEU A 41 -6.34 -6.50 7.38
N GLU A 42 -7.09 -6.51 6.28
CA GLU A 42 -8.53 -6.82 6.30
C GLU A 42 -8.76 -8.24 6.79
N SER A 43 -8.15 -9.24 6.17
CA SER A 43 -8.40 -10.64 6.49
C SER A 43 -7.90 -11.06 7.89
N GLU A 44 -6.68 -10.64 8.27
CA GLU A 44 -6.13 -10.93 9.59
C GLU A 44 -6.76 -10.08 10.68
N GLY A 45 -7.01 -8.80 10.41
CA GLY A 45 -7.69 -7.90 11.33
C GLY A 45 -9.11 -8.40 11.63
N TYR A 46 -9.87 -8.80 10.60
CA TYR A 46 -11.19 -9.40 10.79
C TYR A 46 -11.13 -10.68 11.63
N ARG A 47 -10.17 -11.56 11.37
CA ARG A 47 -9.95 -12.78 12.16
C ARG A 47 -9.64 -12.46 13.62
N ASN A 48 -8.85 -11.43 13.88
CA ASN A 48 -8.48 -10.99 15.21
C ASN A 48 -9.65 -10.39 16.01
N LEU A 49 -10.70 -9.91 15.33
CA LEU A 49 -11.95 -9.48 16.00
C LEU A 49 -12.64 -10.64 16.73
N LYS A 50 -12.47 -11.90 16.28
CA LYS A 50 -13.10 -13.07 16.90
C LYS A 50 -14.59 -12.89 17.14
N ILE A 51 -15.32 -12.33 16.16
CA ILE A 51 -16.73 -11.94 16.26
C ILE A 51 -17.62 -13.11 16.69
N GLU A 52 -17.23 -14.36 16.36
CA GLU A 52 -17.91 -15.58 16.76
C GLU A 52 -17.95 -15.78 18.29
N THR A 53 -17.00 -15.21 19.03
CA THR A 53 -16.98 -15.27 20.50
C THR A 53 -17.88 -14.24 21.17
N TRP A 54 -18.39 -13.26 20.40
CA TRP A 54 -19.16 -12.14 20.94
C TRP A 54 -20.63 -12.52 21.16
N ASN A 55 -21.11 -12.28 22.35
CA ASN A 55 -22.51 -12.48 22.75
C ASN A 55 -22.91 -11.43 23.81
N LEU A 56 -24.16 -11.39 24.17
CA LEU A 56 -24.69 -10.40 25.13
C LEU A 56 -24.02 -10.43 26.50
N LYS A 57 -23.45 -11.59 26.92
CA LYS A 57 -22.72 -11.71 28.18
C LYS A 57 -21.30 -11.15 28.14
N THR A 58 -20.75 -10.99 26.98
CA THR A 58 -19.39 -10.39 26.79
C THR A 58 -19.43 -8.87 26.82
N ILE A 59 -20.59 -8.25 26.67
CA ILE A 59 -20.76 -6.79 26.71
C ILE A 59 -20.53 -6.27 28.14
N GLY A 60 -19.60 -5.33 28.29
CA GLY A 60 -19.20 -4.73 29.56
C GLY A 60 -18.12 -5.50 30.31
N THR A 61 -17.51 -6.52 29.67
CA THR A 61 -16.41 -7.30 30.28
C THR A 61 -15.02 -6.86 29.82
N GLY A 62 -14.91 -5.99 28.83
CA GLY A 62 -13.67 -5.61 28.17
C GLY A 62 -13.27 -6.55 27.02
N HIS A 63 -13.93 -7.69 26.87
CA HIS A 63 -13.58 -8.70 25.86
C HIS A 63 -13.64 -8.17 24.42
N ILE A 64 -14.69 -7.43 24.09
CA ILE A 64 -14.91 -6.89 22.74
C ILE A 64 -13.84 -5.85 22.41
N VAL A 65 -13.55 -4.96 23.35
CA VAL A 65 -12.48 -3.95 23.21
C VAL A 65 -11.11 -4.62 23.02
N GLU A 66 -10.80 -5.68 23.75
CA GLU A 66 -9.53 -6.42 23.58
C GLU A 66 -9.45 -7.10 22.19
N CYS A 67 -10.53 -7.65 21.67
CA CYS A 67 -10.59 -8.19 20.32
C CYS A 67 -10.35 -7.08 19.26
N VAL A 68 -10.95 -5.89 19.44
CA VAL A 68 -10.70 -4.75 18.54
C VAL A 68 -9.27 -4.26 18.65
N LYS A 69 -8.67 -4.21 19.85
CA LYS A 69 -7.23 -3.93 20.03
C LYS A 69 -6.36 -4.93 19.27
N ALA A 70 -6.67 -6.22 19.36
CA ALA A 70 -5.96 -7.26 18.63
C ALA A 70 -6.04 -7.05 17.11
N ALA A 71 -7.22 -6.69 16.59
CA ALA A 71 -7.42 -6.39 15.18
C ALA A 71 -6.63 -5.15 14.71
N VAL A 72 -6.59 -4.09 15.53
CA VAL A 72 -5.78 -2.89 15.24
C VAL A 72 -4.29 -3.18 15.30
N ASN A 73 -3.85 -4.01 16.24
CA ASN A 73 -2.43 -4.38 16.39
C ASN A 73 -1.97 -5.48 15.41
N THR A 74 -2.76 -5.80 14.40
CA THR A 74 -2.33 -6.69 13.30
C THR A 74 -1.00 -6.18 12.72
N ASN A 75 -0.06 -7.11 12.52
CA ASN A 75 1.29 -6.76 12.08
C ASN A 75 1.28 -5.98 10.75
N GLY A 76 2.06 -4.90 10.69
CA GLY A 76 2.14 -4.05 9.51
C GLY A 76 0.97 -3.07 9.34
N ASN A 77 0.11 -2.90 10.35
CA ASN A 77 -1.00 -1.96 10.29
C ASN A 77 -0.52 -0.50 10.34
N ASN A 78 -0.21 0.05 9.19
CA ASN A 78 0.13 1.47 9.02
C ASN A 78 -1.09 2.36 8.69
N LEU A 79 -2.31 1.80 8.65
CA LEU A 79 -3.54 2.55 8.42
C LEU A 79 -3.99 3.32 9.65
N VAL A 80 -3.67 2.80 10.84
CA VAL A 80 -4.04 3.38 12.14
C VAL A 80 -2.81 3.65 13.01
N ILE A 81 -1.75 2.84 12.86
CA ILE A 81 -0.50 2.95 13.61
C ILE A 81 0.60 3.21 12.58
N HIS A 82 1.20 4.39 12.58
CA HIS A 82 2.28 4.73 11.66
C HIS A 82 3.37 5.49 12.40
N ASP A 83 4.60 5.32 11.94
CA ASP A 83 5.72 6.11 12.42
C ASP A 83 5.61 7.54 11.89
N ASN A 84 5.72 8.51 12.77
CA ASN A 84 5.83 9.90 12.36
C ASN A 84 7.29 10.22 11.95
N ARG A 85 7.50 11.44 11.41
CA ARG A 85 8.83 11.89 10.96
C ARG A 85 9.88 11.96 12.09
N ARG A 86 9.48 11.85 13.35
CA ARG A 86 10.34 11.87 14.53
C ARG A 86 10.62 10.46 15.04
N GLY A 87 10.13 9.42 14.36
CA GLY A 87 10.25 8.02 14.77
C GLY A 87 9.34 7.63 15.92
N GLU A 88 8.36 8.47 16.27
CA GLU A 88 7.34 8.14 17.27
C GLU A 88 6.16 7.44 16.60
N ASN A 89 5.61 6.43 17.24
CA ASN A 89 4.40 5.77 16.80
C ASN A 89 3.21 6.71 16.95
N ALA A 90 2.64 7.13 15.83
CA ALA A 90 1.42 7.92 15.78
C ALA A 90 0.20 6.99 15.80
N ARG A 91 -0.28 6.65 17.00
CA ARG A 91 -1.47 5.81 17.19
C ARG A 91 -2.74 6.63 17.04
N GLN A 92 -3.63 6.17 16.16
CA GLN A 92 -4.94 6.79 15.92
C GLN A 92 -6.06 6.11 16.73
N ASP A 93 -5.76 5.01 17.40
CA ASP A 93 -6.70 4.15 18.14
C ASP A 93 -6.74 4.44 19.65
N LYS A 94 -6.43 5.66 20.06
CA LYS A 94 -6.36 6.06 21.49
C LYS A 94 -7.65 5.76 22.26
N ALA A 95 -8.78 5.76 21.56
CA ALA A 95 -10.10 5.40 22.12
C ALA A 95 -10.11 4.03 22.79
N LEU A 96 -9.35 3.07 22.28
CA LEU A 96 -9.30 1.71 22.83
C LEU A 96 -8.52 1.62 24.15
N TYR A 97 -7.79 2.65 24.53
CA TYR A 97 -6.92 2.69 25.71
C TYR A 97 -7.39 3.71 26.76
N GLN A 98 -8.62 4.18 26.63
CA GLN A 98 -9.24 5.08 27.62
C GLN A 98 -9.57 4.33 28.91
N ASP A 99 -9.44 5.04 30.02
CA ASP A 99 -9.93 4.55 31.32
C ASP A 99 -11.43 4.85 31.40
N LEU A 100 -12.26 3.87 31.04
CA LEU A 100 -13.71 3.96 31.03
C LEU A 100 -14.30 3.41 32.31
N SER A 101 -15.33 4.08 32.83
CA SER A 101 -16.19 3.48 33.88
C SER A 101 -16.85 2.19 33.38
N LYS A 102 -17.39 1.39 34.28
CA LYS A 102 -18.07 0.14 33.89
C LYS A 102 -19.27 0.38 32.97
N GLU A 103 -19.98 1.45 33.18
CA GLU A 103 -21.14 1.87 32.39
C GLU A 103 -20.70 2.30 30.99
N GLU A 104 -19.66 3.12 30.90
CA GLU A 104 -19.09 3.56 29.62
C GLU A 104 -18.49 2.40 28.82
N LEU A 105 -17.76 1.51 29.48
CA LEU A 105 -17.23 0.30 28.84
C LEU A 105 -18.36 -0.57 28.27
N LYS A 106 -19.42 -0.77 29.05
CA LYS A 106 -20.59 -1.55 28.63
C LYS A 106 -21.28 -0.90 27.42
N GLU A 107 -21.44 0.42 27.42
CA GLU A 107 -22.05 1.15 26.32
C GLU A 107 -21.14 1.08 25.05
N PHE A 108 -19.84 1.30 25.20
CA PHE A 108 -18.90 1.24 24.08
C PHE A 108 -18.83 -0.15 23.46
N GLU A 109 -18.75 -1.21 24.28
CA GLU A 109 -18.78 -2.59 23.79
C GLU A 109 -20.12 -2.94 23.14
N LYS A 110 -21.24 -2.38 23.63
CA LYS A 110 -22.55 -2.54 23.00
C LYS A 110 -22.58 -1.92 21.60
N TYR A 111 -22.01 -0.73 21.41
CA TYR A 111 -21.92 -0.10 20.09
C TYR A 111 -21.04 -0.91 19.13
N LEU A 112 -19.88 -1.41 19.58
CA LEU A 112 -19.02 -2.28 18.77
C LEU A 112 -19.73 -3.59 18.41
N PHE A 113 -20.44 -4.19 19.36
CA PHE A 113 -21.22 -5.40 19.15
C PHE A 113 -22.31 -5.19 18.10
N ASP A 114 -23.13 -4.16 18.25
CA ASP A 114 -24.22 -3.87 17.33
C ASP A 114 -23.70 -3.57 15.93
N PHE A 115 -22.59 -2.85 15.82
CA PHE A 115 -21.93 -2.54 14.57
C PHE A 115 -21.47 -3.79 13.82
N TYR A 116 -20.67 -4.65 14.43
CA TYR A 116 -20.13 -5.83 13.77
C TYR A 116 -21.16 -6.96 13.59
N LYS A 117 -22.18 -7.03 14.42
CA LYS A 117 -23.33 -7.95 14.25
C LYS A 117 -24.40 -7.40 13.31
N SER A 118 -24.24 -6.17 12.81
CA SER A 118 -25.21 -5.51 11.92
C SER A 118 -26.61 -5.40 12.51
N ASN A 119 -26.69 -5.14 13.82
CA ASN A 119 -27.98 -5.00 14.55
C ASN A 119 -28.65 -3.64 14.30
N ILE A 120 -27.87 -2.65 13.89
CA ILE A 120 -28.30 -1.27 13.59
C ILE A 120 -27.67 -0.83 12.26
N SER A 121 -28.14 0.28 11.68
CA SER A 121 -27.61 0.82 10.44
C SER A 121 -26.15 1.26 10.60
N ASP A 122 -25.43 1.31 9.49
CA ASP A 122 -24.03 1.75 9.49
C ASP A 122 -23.91 3.24 9.84
N GLU A 123 -24.88 4.07 9.47
CA GLU A 123 -24.96 5.48 9.89
C GLU A 123 -25.11 5.63 11.39
N GLU A 124 -26.05 4.88 11.98
CA GLU A 124 -26.29 4.88 13.42
C GLU A 124 -25.04 4.37 14.15
N SER A 125 -24.41 3.30 13.63
CA SER A 125 -23.16 2.75 14.17
C SER A 125 -22.04 3.78 14.15
N PHE A 126 -21.88 4.51 13.04
CA PHE A 126 -20.86 5.56 12.91
C PHE A 126 -21.07 6.65 13.96
N ASN A 127 -22.30 7.14 14.10
CA ASN A 127 -22.64 8.18 15.05
C ASN A 127 -22.45 7.74 16.51
N ASN A 128 -22.82 6.51 16.84
CA ASN A 128 -22.65 5.93 18.16
C ASN A 128 -21.16 5.75 18.52
N LEU A 129 -20.37 5.23 17.58
CA LEU A 129 -18.94 5.04 17.77
C LEU A 129 -18.16 6.36 17.90
N LEU A 130 -18.62 7.46 17.25
CA LEU A 130 -18.01 8.78 17.41
C LEU A 130 -17.96 9.26 18.87
N LYS A 131 -18.88 8.84 19.70
CA LYS A 131 -18.92 9.20 21.13
C LYS A 131 -17.66 8.77 21.86
N TYR A 132 -17.12 7.58 21.56
CA TYR A 132 -15.94 7.01 22.20
C TYR A 132 -14.68 7.18 21.34
N CYS A 133 -14.77 6.95 20.05
CA CYS A 133 -13.63 7.04 19.14
C CYS A 133 -13.21 8.48 18.82
N GLY A 134 -14.09 9.44 19.12
CA GLY A 134 -13.88 10.83 18.71
C GLY A 134 -13.83 10.98 17.19
N LYS A 135 -13.49 12.18 16.73
CA LYS A 135 -13.41 12.49 15.29
C LYS A 135 -12.05 12.07 14.70
N ILE A 136 -11.57 10.87 15.05
CA ILE A 136 -10.32 10.31 14.52
C ILE A 136 -10.65 9.52 13.26
N TYR A 137 -10.66 10.21 12.12
CA TYR A 137 -11.14 9.70 10.86
C TYR A 137 -10.44 8.40 10.41
N PRO A 138 -9.09 8.27 10.43
CA PRO A 138 -8.44 7.02 10.02
C PRO A 138 -8.87 5.82 10.86
N PHE A 139 -9.09 6.01 12.17
CA PHE A 139 -9.53 4.93 13.05
C PHE A 139 -10.98 4.51 12.75
N MET A 140 -11.88 5.49 12.63
CA MET A 140 -13.28 5.22 12.26
C MET A 140 -13.36 4.47 10.93
N ALA A 141 -12.68 4.95 9.91
CA ALA A 141 -12.64 4.33 8.59
C ALA A 141 -12.05 2.91 8.62
N TYR A 142 -11.04 2.66 9.48
CA TYR A 142 -10.45 1.33 9.64
C TYR A 142 -11.43 0.32 10.25
N LEU A 143 -12.23 0.72 11.25
CA LEU A 143 -13.26 -0.15 11.81
C LEU A 143 -14.27 -0.58 10.73
N PHE A 144 -14.70 0.36 9.89
CA PHE A 144 -15.61 0.08 8.77
C PHE A 144 -14.94 -0.78 7.69
N PHE A 145 -13.69 -0.51 7.37
CA PHE A 145 -12.89 -1.33 6.45
C PHE A 145 -12.79 -2.80 6.91
N LEU A 146 -12.58 -3.04 8.21
CA LEU A 146 -12.59 -4.39 8.78
C LEU A 146 -13.96 -5.06 8.70
N LYS A 147 -15.06 -4.29 8.77
CA LYS A 147 -16.41 -4.84 8.62
C LYS A 147 -16.65 -5.33 7.20
N SER A 148 -16.24 -4.55 6.19
CA SER A 148 -16.42 -4.89 4.79
C SER A 148 -15.51 -4.06 3.89
N ALA A 149 -14.39 -4.59 3.45
CA ALA A 149 -13.52 -3.96 2.46
C ALA A 149 -14.18 -3.82 1.06
N LYS A 150 -15.29 -4.54 0.83
CA LYS A 150 -16.08 -4.38 -0.41
C LYS A 150 -16.89 -3.09 -0.43
N SER A 151 -17.23 -2.55 0.75
CA SER A 151 -18.10 -1.38 0.90
C SER A 151 -17.40 -0.17 1.48
N TYR A 152 -16.31 -0.37 2.22
CA TYR A 152 -15.64 0.66 3.00
C TYR A 152 -14.13 0.62 2.80
N LEU A 153 -13.52 1.80 2.91
CA LEU A 153 -12.10 2.00 2.65
C LEU A 153 -11.40 2.70 3.81
N PRO A 154 -10.13 2.42 4.03
CA PRO A 154 -9.31 3.27 4.90
C PRO A 154 -9.15 4.65 4.30
N ILE A 155 -8.86 5.65 5.14
CA ILE A 155 -8.71 7.03 4.71
C ILE A 155 -7.46 7.67 5.31
N ALA A 156 -6.74 8.43 4.49
CA ALA A 156 -5.66 9.32 4.91
C ALA A 156 -6.04 10.76 4.48
N PRO A 157 -6.72 11.53 5.34
CA PRO A 157 -7.40 12.76 4.96
C PRO A 157 -6.55 13.75 4.17
N GLU A 158 -5.36 14.09 4.64
CA GLU A 158 -4.48 15.08 3.97
C GLU A 158 -4.03 14.61 2.59
N THR A 159 -3.81 13.29 2.42
CA THR A 159 -3.41 12.71 1.13
C THR A 159 -4.56 12.77 0.14
N PHE A 160 -5.76 12.36 0.56
CA PHE A 160 -6.93 12.39 -0.31
C PHE A 160 -7.41 13.81 -0.62
N ASP A 161 -7.34 14.74 0.33
CA ASP A 161 -7.66 16.15 0.06
C ASP A 161 -6.72 16.73 -1.00
N SER A 162 -5.42 16.41 -0.96
CA SER A 162 -4.45 16.82 -1.97
C SER A 162 -4.74 16.19 -3.33
N LEU A 163 -5.17 14.93 -3.36
CA LEU A 163 -5.58 14.24 -4.57
C LEU A 163 -6.84 14.84 -5.18
N PHE A 164 -7.88 15.07 -4.37
CA PHE A 164 -9.13 15.66 -4.82
C PHE A 164 -8.93 17.05 -5.41
N LYS A 165 -8.04 17.85 -4.81
CA LYS A 165 -7.63 19.12 -5.39
C LYS A 165 -7.00 18.96 -6.79
N ARG A 166 -6.14 17.95 -6.98
CA ARG A 166 -5.52 17.66 -8.29
C ARG A 166 -6.54 17.16 -9.32
N LEU A 167 -7.57 16.41 -8.87
CA LEU A 167 -8.69 15.97 -9.69
C LEU A 167 -9.76 17.05 -9.91
N GLU A 168 -9.57 18.26 -9.36
CA GLU A 168 -10.52 19.39 -9.42
C GLU A 168 -11.88 19.03 -8.77
N ILE A 169 -11.86 18.12 -7.80
CA ILE A 169 -13.05 17.74 -7.03
C ILE A 169 -13.19 18.70 -5.84
N LYS A 170 -14.32 19.38 -5.72
CA LYS A 170 -14.64 20.29 -4.60
C LYS A 170 -15.10 19.50 -3.37
N PHE A 171 -14.24 18.66 -2.85
CA PHE A 171 -14.49 17.84 -1.68
C PHE A 171 -13.26 17.82 -0.78
N SER A 172 -13.46 17.69 0.53
CA SER A 172 -12.36 17.52 1.48
C SER A 172 -12.80 16.67 2.67
N THR A 173 -11.85 15.93 3.24
CA THR A 173 -12.05 14.98 4.34
C THR A 173 -11.40 15.43 5.64
N SER A 174 -10.35 16.27 5.58
CA SER A 174 -9.62 16.73 6.75
C SER A 174 -10.52 17.49 7.72
N ARG A 175 -10.52 17.06 8.98
CA ARG A 175 -11.35 17.60 10.07
C ARG A 175 -12.86 17.47 9.86
N LYS A 176 -13.31 16.60 8.94
CA LYS A 176 -14.72 16.42 8.59
C LYS A 176 -15.20 14.99 8.87
N CYS A 177 -14.71 14.33 9.92
CA CYS A 177 -15.13 13.00 10.29
C CYS A 177 -16.63 12.99 10.64
N SER A 178 -17.45 12.56 9.69
CA SER A 178 -18.89 12.32 9.81
C SER A 178 -19.30 11.23 8.83
N TRP A 179 -20.46 10.62 9.07
CA TRP A 179 -21.00 9.60 8.18
C TRP A 179 -21.22 10.14 6.75
N GLU A 180 -21.86 11.28 6.64
CA GLU A 180 -22.09 11.95 5.36
C GLU A 180 -20.78 12.19 4.58
N ASN A 181 -19.75 12.69 5.24
CA ASN A 181 -18.46 12.92 4.60
C ASN A 181 -17.79 11.60 4.20
N TYR A 182 -17.93 10.56 5.03
CA TYR A 182 -17.34 9.24 4.73
C TYR A 182 -18.03 8.56 3.54
N THR A 183 -19.36 8.58 3.49
CA THR A 183 -20.11 8.02 2.37
C THR A 183 -19.88 8.79 1.07
N GLN A 184 -19.71 10.11 1.13
CA GLN A 184 -19.33 10.91 -0.03
C GLN A 184 -17.92 10.56 -0.51
N TYR A 185 -16.96 10.34 0.40
CA TYR A 185 -15.64 9.83 0.04
C TYR A 185 -15.72 8.48 -0.68
N ILE A 186 -16.47 7.53 -0.16
CA ILE A 186 -16.70 6.22 -0.77
C ILE A 186 -17.36 6.37 -2.14
N SER A 187 -18.34 7.25 -2.28
CA SER A 187 -19.02 7.54 -3.57
C SER A 187 -18.02 8.02 -4.63
N ILE A 188 -17.13 8.94 -4.27
CA ILE A 188 -16.10 9.44 -5.19
C ILE A 188 -15.15 8.30 -5.64
N VAL A 189 -14.75 7.42 -4.71
CA VAL A 189 -13.89 6.28 -5.07
C VAL A 189 -14.65 5.24 -5.91
N ASN A 190 -15.97 5.05 -5.70
CA ASN A 190 -16.80 4.23 -6.59
C ASN A 190 -16.87 4.80 -8.01
N GLU A 191 -16.99 6.11 -8.18
CA GLU A 191 -16.93 6.73 -9.53
C GLU A 191 -15.58 6.45 -10.21
N VAL A 192 -14.48 6.43 -9.44
CA VAL A 192 -13.15 6.04 -9.96
C VAL A 192 -13.13 4.55 -10.32
N LYS A 193 -13.72 3.68 -9.51
CA LYS A 193 -13.86 2.26 -9.80
C LYS A 193 -14.62 2.04 -11.10
N ASP A 194 -15.76 2.71 -11.27
CA ASP A 194 -16.59 2.60 -12.48
C ASP A 194 -15.83 3.10 -13.72
N PHE A 195 -15.05 4.19 -13.58
CA PHE A 195 -14.17 4.67 -14.63
C PHE A 195 -13.11 3.62 -15.02
N LEU A 196 -12.46 2.98 -14.05
CA LEU A 196 -11.44 1.95 -14.30
C LEU A 196 -12.05 0.71 -14.97
N SER A 197 -13.24 0.29 -14.55
CA SER A 197 -13.95 -0.86 -15.12
C SER A 197 -14.33 -0.67 -16.59
N GLN A 198 -14.35 0.56 -17.10
CA GLN A 198 -14.61 0.87 -18.51
C GLN A 198 -13.35 0.82 -19.39
N LYS A 199 -12.17 0.58 -18.82
CA LYS A 199 -10.93 0.50 -19.59
C LYS A 199 -10.79 -0.87 -20.26
N THR A 200 -10.41 -0.87 -21.52
CA THR A 200 -10.27 -2.10 -22.32
C THR A 200 -9.24 -3.06 -21.72
N GLU A 201 -8.23 -2.55 -21.04
CA GLU A 201 -7.22 -3.35 -20.34
C GLU A 201 -7.81 -4.17 -19.18
N HIS A 202 -8.98 -3.78 -18.68
CA HIS A 202 -9.68 -4.38 -17.54
C HIS A 202 -10.98 -5.09 -17.93
N GLU A 203 -11.23 -5.32 -19.23
CA GLU A 203 -12.50 -5.91 -19.72
C GLU A 203 -12.85 -7.26 -19.06
N ASN A 204 -11.82 -8.02 -18.65
CA ASN A 204 -11.98 -9.31 -18.00
C ASN A 204 -11.62 -9.28 -16.51
N GLU A 205 -11.50 -8.11 -15.90
CA GLU A 205 -11.13 -7.92 -14.52
C GLU A 205 -12.30 -7.34 -13.71
N ASP A 206 -12.64 -7.96 -12.59
CA ASP A 206 -13.58 -7.39 -11.62
C ASP A 206 -12.85 -6.38 -10.73
N ILE A 207 -12.90 -5.11 -11.12
CA ILE A 207 -12.25 -4.02 -10.39
C ILE A 207 -12.92 -3.83 -9.03
N ALA A 208 -12.20 -4.13 -7.96
CA ALA A 208 -12.68 -3.91 -6.61
C ALA A 208 -12.58 -2.43 -6.20
N LEU A 209 -13.37 -2.04 -5.20
CA LEU A 209 -13.29 -0.71 -4.60
C LEU A 209 -11.87 -0.41 -4.06
N LEU A 210 -11.20 -1.43 -3.51
CA LEU A 210 -9.83 -1.33 -3.03
C LEU A 210 -8.82 -1.10 -4.15
N ASP A 211 -9.06 -1.60 -5.37
CA ASP A 211 -8.18 -1.36 -6.53
C ASP A 211 -8.26 0.10 -6.97
N ALA A 212 -9.46 0.68 -6.99
CA ALA A 212 -9.63 2.12 -7.24
C ALA A 212 -8.93 2.98 -6.17
N HIS A 213 -9.03 2.59 -4.91
CA HIS A 213 -8.28 3.24 -3.82
C HIS A 213 -6.78 3.13 -4.05
N SER A 214 -6.27 1.96 -4.45
CA SER A 214 -4.86 1.71 -4.71
C SER A 214 -4.33 2.51 -5.90
N PHE A 215 -5.12 2.62 -6.97
CA PHE A 215 -4.84 3.51 -8.10
C PHE A 215 -4.60 4.95 -7.65
N LEU A 216 -5.54 5.49 -6.87
CA LEU A 216 -5.46 6.86 -6.35
C LEU A 216 -4.25 7.05 -5.41
N TRP A 217 -3.97 6.06 -4.58
CA TRP A 217 -2.86 6.10 -3.63
C TRP A 217 -1.50 6.07 -4.33
N ILE A 218 -1.33 5.20 -5.33
CA ILE A 218 -0.08 5.08 -6.09
C ILE A 218 0.21 6.38 -6.83
N ILE A 219 -0.79 6.99 -7.47
CA ILE A 219 -0.63 8.30 -8.13
C ILE A 219 -0.11 9.37 -7.17
N MET A 220 -0.58 9.35 -5.93
CA MET A 220 -0.20 10.38 -4.95
C MET A 220 1.13 10.12 -4.26
N LYS A 221 1.50 8.86 -4.05
CA LYS A 221 2.63 8.50 -3.18
C LYS A 221 3.82 7.90 -3.91
N HIS A 222 3.59 7.28 -5.05
CA HIS A 222 4.63 6.51 -5.74
C HIS A 222 5.03 7.08 -7.10
N ILE A 223 4.14 7.82 -7.76
CA ILE A 223 4.48 8.47 -9.03
C ILE A 223 5.13 9.83 -8.73
N PRO A 224 6.37 10.09 -9.18
CA PRO A 224 7.02 11.39 -9.03
C PRO A 224 6.19 12.51 -9.67
N VAL A 225 6.11 13.68 -9.03
CA VAL A 225 5.33 14.82 -9.52
C VAL A 225 5.79 15.30 -10.92
N ASN A 226 7.08 15.12 -11.22
CA ASN A 226 7.70 15.47 -12.50
C ASN A 226 7.81 14.28 -13.47
N PHE A 227 7.10 13.16 -13.19
CA PHE A 227 7.03 12.03 -14.10
C PHE A 227 6.35 12.47 -15.39
N ASN A 228 7.09 12.41 -16.51
CA ASN A 228 6.58 12.70 -17.84
C ASN A 228 6.69 11.43 -18.71
N PRO A 229 5.58 10.82 -19.09
CA PRO A 229 5.59 9.63 -19.93
C PRO A 229 6.23 9.84 -21.31
N GLU A 230 6.24 11.07 -21.85
CA GLU A 230 6.78 11.38 -23.16
C GLU A 230 8.32 11.54 -23.19
N THR A 231 8.94 11.87 -22.04
CA THR A 231 10.38 12.11 -21.96
C THR A 231 11.19 10.89 -21.56
N GLN A 232 10.53 9.81 -21.19
CA GLN A 232 11.21 8.55 -20.86
C GLN A 232 11.24 7.62 -22.08
N ASN A 233 11.95 8.03 -23.12
CA ASN A 233 12.62 7.06 -23.98
C ASN A 233 13.57 6.26 -23.08
N TYR A 234 13.45 4.95 -23.10
CA TYR A 234 14.19 3.96 -22.31
C TYR A 234 15.72 4.13 -22.47
N SER A 235 16.25 5.23 -21.96
CA SER A 235 17.65 5.30 -21.64
C SER A 235 17.77 4.94 -20.16
N ILE A 236 18.01 3.68 -19.88
CA ILE A 236 18.64 3.30 -18.61
C ILE A 236 19.95 4.06 -18.62
N ILE A 237 19.97 5.22 -17.93
CA ILE A 237 21.19 6.00 -17.77
C ILE A 237 22.02 5.21 -16.77
N PHE A 238 22.85 4.29 -17.27
CA PHE A 238 23.95 3.75 -16.50
C PHE A 238 24.90 4.90 -16.22
N LYS A 239 24.72 5.59 -15.08
CA LYS A 239 25.77 6.46 -14.57
C LYS A 239 26.94 5.54 -14.25
N LYS A 240 28.01 5.66 -15.06
CA LYS A 240 29.28 5.04 -14.75
C LYS A 240 29.71 5.54 -13.37
N ILE A 241 29.44 4.76 -12.34
CA ILE A 241 29.90 5.04 -10.98
C ILE A 241 31.38 4.68 -11.00
N THR A 242 32.21 5.68 -11.20
CA THR A 242 33.63 5.53 -10.87
C THR A 242 33.74 5.29 -9.38
N PRO A 243 34.33 4.16 -8.93
CA PRO A 243 34.50 3.93 -7.50
C PRO A 243 35.42 5.00 -6.95
N SER A 244 34.87 5.98 -6.22
CA SER A 244 35.75 6.83 -5.40
C SER A 244 36.12 6.01 -4.17
N HIS A 245 37.41 5.72 -4.04
CA HIS A 245 38.01 5.15 -2.84
C HIS A 245 38.02 6.19 -1.72
N SER A 246 36.85 6.60 -1.24
CA SER A 246 36.71 7.30 0.02
C SER A 246 35.94 6.38 0.97
N GLY A 247 36.65 5.89 1.99
CA GLY A 247 36.11 4.96 2.98
C GLY A 247 34.88 5.53 3.70
N LEU A 248 33.73 5.15 3.23
CA LEU A 248 32.46 5.35 3.93
C LEU A 248 32.46 4.45 5.17
N LYS A 249 32.72 5.04 6.34
CA LYS A 249 32.42 4.40 7.61
C LYS A 249 30.91 4.22 7.71
N LEU A 250 30.45 2.97 7.55
CA LEU A 250 29.07 2.60 7.82
C LEU A 250 28.74 2.97 9.28
N PRO A 251 27.59 3.62 9.55
CA PRO A 251 27.17 3.86 10.92
C PRO A 251 26.98 2.52 11.63
N LYS A 252 27.59 2.38 12.82
CA LYS A 252 27.38 1.22 13.69
C LYS A 252 25.94 1.28 14.21
N TYR A 253 25.05 0.51 13.62
CA TYR A 253 23.75 0.26 14.23
C TYR A 253 23.94 -0.57 15.49
N ALA A 254 23.53 -0.04 16.64
CA ALA A 254 23.43 -0.79 17.87
C ALA A 254 22.47 -1.95 17.66
N ALA A 255 22.96 -3.17 17.86
CA ALA A 255 22.17 -4.38 17.76
C ALA A 255 21.14 -4.41 18.90
N ASN A 256 19.88 -4.09 18.59
CA ASN A 256 18.78 -4.32 19.50
C ASN A 256 18.41 -5.82 19.40
N LYS A 257 18.83 -6.57 20.43
CA LYS A 257 18.52 -7.99 20.58
C LYS A 257 17.03 -8.13 20.88
N ASN A 258 16.21 -8.43 19.90
CA ASN A 258 14.91 -9.11 19.98
C ASN A 258 14.09 -8.93 18.67
N TYR A 259 14.75 -9.08 17.52
CA TYR A 259 14.05 -9.30 16.27
C TYR A 259 14.47 -10.66 15.72
N THR A 260 13.64 -11.67 15.88
CA THR A 260 13.65 -12.83 14.98
C THR A 260 13.12 -12.33 13.62
N SER A 261 13.96 -11.59 12.92
CA SER A 261 13.69 -11.17 11.55
C SER A 261 13.70 -12.41 10.68
N ASN A 262 12.76 -12.50 9.81
CA ASN A 262 12.62 -13.51 8.77
C ASN A 262 13.77 -13.33 7.74
N HIS A 263 15.00 -13.58 8.19
CA HIS A 263 16.25 -13.40 7.44
C HIS A 263 16.22 -14.21 6.13
N ASP A 264 15.58 -15.39 6.16
CA ASP A 264 15.46 -16.26 4.99
C ASP A 264 14.55 -15.68 3.90
N LEU A 265 13.48 -14.99 4.28
CA LEU A 265 12.60 -14.29 3.33
C LEU A 265 13.26 -13.05 2.72
N LEU A 266 14.04 -12.32 3.51
CA LEU A 266 14.81 -11.18 3.03
C LEU A 266 15.95 -11.63 2.11
N HIS A 267 16.61 -12.76 2.42
CA HIS A 267 17.65 -13.35 1.58
C HIS A 267 17.07 -13.84 0.24
N LYS A 268 15.96 -14.61 0.27
CA LYS A 268 15.26 -15.05 -0.95
C LYS A 268 14.79 -13.86 -1.81
N ARG A 269 14.28 -12.78 -1.20
CA ARG A 269 13.87 -11.56 -1.95
C ARG A 269 15.05 -10.86 -2.61
N LYS A 270 16.20 -10.75 -1.93
CA LYS A 270 17.42 -10.18 -2.49
C LYS A 270 17.96 -11.03 -3.64
N GLU A 271 17.92 -12.34 -3.50
CA GLU A 271 18.35 -13.29 -4.52
C GLU A 271 17.47 -13.22 -5.78
N ILE A 272 16.14 -13.17 -5.62
CA ILE A 272 15.19 -13.01 -6.74
C ILE A 272 15.38 -11.66 -7.43
N SER A 273 15.57 -10.58 -6.66
CA SER A 273 15.82 -9.25 -7.21
C SER A 273 17.16 -9.18 -7.95
N GLY A 274 18.20 -9.84 -7.44
CA GLY A 274 19.50 -9.94 -8.08
C GLY A 274 19.41 -10.63 -9.44
N LYS A 275 18.83 -11.83 -9.47
CA LYS A 275 18.64 -12.61 -10.72
C LYS A 275 17.85 -11.87 -11.79
N LYS A 276 16.76 -11.16 -11.39
CA LYS A 276 15.99 -10.31 -12.33
C LYS A 276 16.81 -9.16 -12.89
N SER A 277 17.62 -8.52 -12.06
CA SER A 277 18.50 -7.42 -12.51
C SER A 277 19.55 -7.91 -13.49
N GLU A 278 20.17 -9.07 -13.25
CA GLU A 278 21.11 -9.71 -14.15
C GLU A 278 20.47 -10.06 -15.50
N GLU A 279 19.25 -10.60 -15.49
CA GLU A 279 18.49 -10.97 -16.70
C GLU A 279 18.17 -9.73 -17.56
N ILE A 280 17.78 -8.62 -16.94
CA ILE A 280 17.51 -7.34 -17.62
C ILE A 280 18.78 -6.80 -18.28
N VAL A 281 19.90 -6.79 -17.54
CA VAL A 281 21.19 -6.29 -18.07
C VAL A 281 21.67 -7.19 -19.20
N LEU A 282 21.58 -8.51 -19.05
CA LEU A 282 21.96 -9.46 -20.10
C LEU A 282 21.15 -9.26 -21.39
N THR A 283 19.84 -9.05 -21.25
CA THR A 283 18.96 -8.81 -22.38
C THR A 283 19.34 -7.51 -23.10
N HIS A 284 19.57 -6.44 -22.36
CA HIS A 284 19.98 -5.16 -22.90
C HIS A 284 21.32 -5.24 -23.64
N GLU A 285 22.31 -5.90 -23.07
CA GLU A 285 23.62 -6.09 -23.70
C GLU A 285 23.50 -6.93 -25.00
N LYS A 286 22.67 -7.96 -24.99
CA LYS A 286 22.40 -8.75 -26.20
C LYS A 286 21.67 -7.94 -27.27
N GLU A 287 20.71 -7.10 -26.92
CA GLU A 287 20.00 -6.24 -27.87
C GLU A 287 20.97 -5.20 -28.51
N LYS A 288 21.84 -4.62 -27.67
CA LYS A 288 22.81 -3.63 -28.11
C LYS A 288 23.79 -4.16 -29.17
N TYR A 289 24.18 -5.43 -29.03
CA TYR A 289 25.20 -6.05 -29.90
C TYR A 289 24.66 -7.21 -30.75
N ILE A 290 23.37 -7.22 -31.06
CA ILE A 290 22.69 -8.34 -31.75
C ILE A 290 23.31 -8.68 -33.12
N ASN A 291 23.92 -7.72 -33.80
CA ASN A 291 24.53 -7.90 -35.11
C ASN A 291 26.08 -7.98 -35.04
N HIS A 292 26.64 -8.02 -33.82
CA HIS A 292 28.09 -8.08 -33.66
C HIS A 292 28.62 -9.51 -33.77
N GLU A 293 29.75 -9.71 -34.45
CA GLU A 293 30.34 -11.05 -34.64
C GLU A 293 30.66 -11.78 -33.35
N ASN A 294 30.99 -11.03 -32.28
CA ASN A 294 31.29 -11.57 -30.95
C ASN A 294 30.05 -11.64 -30.01
N PHE A 295 28.83 -11.55 -30.54
CA PHE A 295 27.59 -11.61 -29.79
C PHE A 295 27.52 -12.82 -28.84
N SER A 296 28.09 -13.98 -29.23
CA SER A 296 28.08 -15.21 -28.43
C SER A 296 28.88 -15.10 -27.12
N LEU A 297 29.75 -14.09 -26.98
CA LEU A 297 30.52 -13.85 -25.76
C LEU A 297 29.67 -13.19 -24.65
N ILE A 298 28.54 -12.60 -25.01
CA ILE A 298 27.64 -11.94 -24.06
C ILE A 298 26.83 -12.99 -23.32
N LYS A 299 27.15 -13.21 -22.05
CA LYS A 299 26.53 -14.28 -21.23
C LYS A 299 26.51 -13.93 -19.74
N ASN A 300 25.58 -14.53 -19.02
CA ASN A 300 25.58 -14.50 -17.56
C ASN A 300 26.68 -15.44 -17.06
N VAL A 301 27.52 -14.94 -16.17
CA VAL A 301 28.64 -15.65 -15.55
C VAL A 301 28.58 -15.61 -14.03
N SER A 302 27.44 -15.23 -13.45
CA SER A 302 27.22 -15.11 -11.99
C SER A 302 27.50 -16.43 -11.22
N ALA A 303 27.41 -17.57 -11.91
CA ALA A 303 27.79 -18.87 -11.32
C ALA A 303 29.29 -18.99 -11.02
N ASN A 304 30.12 -18.14 -11.61
CA ASN A 304 31.59 -18.16 -11.40
C ASN A 304 32.03 -16.96 -10.53
N SER A 305 31.95 -17.12 -9.22
CA SER A 305 32.31 -16.09 -8.25
C SER A 305 33.74 -15.56 -8.33
N SER A 306 34.64 -16.25 -9.04
CA SER A 306 36.05 -15.82 -9.21
C SER A 306 36.21 -14.66 -10.18
N LEU A 307 35.19 -14.36 -11.02
CA LEU A 307 35.28 -13.31 -12.03
C LEU A 307 35.00 -11.92 -11.46
N GLY A 308 34.28 -11.80 -10.32
CA GLY A 308 33.97 -10.54 -9.69
C GLY A 308 32.91 -9.71 -10.43
N TYR A 309 32.22 -10.29 -11.42
CA TYR A 309 31.09 -9.69 -12.15
C TYR A 309 30.11 -10.79 -12.58
N ASP A 310 28.85 -10.42 -12.78
CA ASP A 310 27.76 -11.34 -13.05
C ASP A 310 27.44 -11.51 -14.54
N ILE A 311 27.80 -10.50 -15.38
CA ILE A 311 27.54 -10.52 -16.81
C ILE A 311 28.82 -10.17 -17.55
N GLN A 312 29.19 -11.03 -18.47
CA GLN A 312 30.25 -10.77 -19.46
C GLN A 312 29.62 -10.10 -20.67
N SER A 313 30.15 -8.96 -21.10
CA SER A 313 29.78 -8.24 -22.32
C SER A 313 31.00 -7.93 -23.14
N ILE A 314 30.80 -7.29 -24.30
CA ILE A 314 31.84 -6.83 -25.21
C ILE A 314 31.85 -5.32 -25.26
N ASP A 315 32.98 -4.72 -25.57
CA ASP A 315 33.08 -3.27 -25.84
C ASP A 315 32.70 -2.93 -27.31
N GLU A 316 32.75 -1.67 -27.67
CA GLU A 316 32.44 -1.21 -29.04
C GLU A 316 33.42 -1.76 -30.11
N ASN A 317 34.55 -2.33 -29.70
CA ASN A 317 35.53 -2.95 -30.56
C ASN A 317 35.46 -4.48 -30.55
N GLY A 318 34.50 -5.05 -29.80
CA GLY A 318 34.25 -6.47 -29.71
C GLY A 318 35.16 -7.25 -28.76
N ASN A 319 35.89 -6.55 -27.85
CA ASN A 319 36.77 -7.19 -26.88
C ASN A 319 36.05 -7.57 -25.60
#